data_c29c15c43d7fa1ff710da9724428ba70
#
_entry.id   c29c15c43d7fa1ff710da9724428ba70
#
_cell.length_a   1.000
_cell.length_b   1.000
_cell.length_c   1.000
_cell.angle_alpha   90.00
_cell.angle_beta   90.00
_cell.angle_gamma   90.00
#
_symmetry.space_group_name_H-M   'P 1'
#
loop_
_entity.id
_entity.type
_entity.pdbx_description
1 polymer ?
#
loop_
_entity_poly.entity_id
_entity_poly.type
_entity_poly.pdbx_seq_one_letter_code
_entity_poly.pdbx_strand_id
1 'polypeptide(L)'
;TLQIGEERVRRDDIEKMILWEELNPRNVADRRCPYSGAQISAAMLLSDEVEIEHILPFSQTLDDSLNNKTVALRQANRIKGNRTPWDARNDFAAQDWDYASILTRAEQMSKAKRYRFGENGYQQWLKDDAGFLARALNDTRHLSKVAREYMSLICPNTRVIPGRMTAMLRAKFGLNDVLGLNGEKNRNDHRHHAVDACVIAVTDQG
;
A
#
# COMPACT_ATOMS: atom_id res chain seq x y z
N THR A 1 7.33 -19.39 -22.00
CA THR A 1 8.43 -19.22 -21.03
C THR A 1 9.06 -17.85 -21.30
N LEU A 2 8.74 -16.85 -20.49
CA LEU A 2 9.43 -15.57 -20.52
C LEU A 2 10.86 -15.83 -20.06
N GLN A 3 11.84 -15.72 -20.93
CA GLN A 3 13.25 -15.59 -20.54
C GLN A 3 13.41 -14.21 -19.91
N ILE A 4 13.21 -14.15 -18.60
CA ILE A 4 13.74 -13.07 -17.80
C ILE A 4 15.24 -13.34 -17.77
N GLY A 5 16.04 -12.49 -18.45
CA GLY A 5 17.49 -12.53 -18.32
C GLY A 5 17.88 -12.49 -16.85
N GLU A 6 19.12 -12.81 -16.50
CA GLU A 6 19.65 -12.84 -15.12
C GLU A 6 19.56 -11.49 -14.36
N GLU A 7 18.72 -10.55 -14.79
CA GLU A 7 18.37 -9.36 -14.06
C GLU A 7 17.59 -9.75 -12.79
N ARG A 8 18.11 -9.35 -11.67
CA ARG A 8 17.53 -9.56 -10.34
C ARG A 8 16.07 -9.11 -10.34
N VAL A 9 15.12 -10.03 -10.14
CA VAL A 9 13.70 -9.73 -9.97
C VAL A 9 13.54 -8.72 -8.83
N ARG A 10 13.00 -7.55 -9.13
CA ARG A 10 12.75 -6.49 -8.16
C ARG A 10 11.44 -6.74 -7.42
N ARG A 11 11.32 -6.21 -6.22
CA ARG A 11 10.08 -6.32 -5.43
C ARG A 11 8.88 -5.74 -6.19
N ASP A 12 9.08 -4.66 -6.92
CA ASP A 12 8.05 -4.00 -7.72
C ASP A 12 7.55 -4.88 -8.87
N ASP A 13 8.41 -5.74 -9.43
CA ASP A 13 8.03 -6.66 -10.51
C ASP A 13 7.06 -7.72 -9.97
N ILE A 14 7.31 -8.23 -8.76
CA ILE A 14 6.40 -9.18 -8.09
C ILE A 14 5.06 -8.50 -7.76
N GLU A 15 5.11 -7.28 -7.26
CA GLU A 15 3.91 -6.50 -6.94
C GLU A 15 3.09 -6.22 -8.20
N LYS A 16 3.73 -5.82 -9.30
CA LYS A 16 3.09 -5.65 -10.62
C LYS A 16 2.40 -6.94 -11.08
N MET A 17 3.05 -8.10 -10.94
CA MET A 17 2.46 -9.39 -11.32
C MET A 17 1.19 -9.70 -10.52
N ILE A 18 1.22 -9.54 -9.21
CA ILE A 18 0.05 -9.76 -8.34
C ILE A 18 -1.10 -8.85 -8.75
N LEU A 19 -0.82 -7.54 -8.92
CA LEU A 19 -1.83 -6.56 -9.28
C LEU A 19 -2.39 -6.79 -10.69
N TRP A 20 -1.57 -7.27 -11.62
CA TRP A 20 -1.99 -7.61 -12.97
C TRP A 20 -2.90 -8.84 -13.01
N GLU A 21 -2.62 -9.85 -12.17
CA GLU A 21 -3.48 -11.02 -12.05
C GLU A 21 -4.87 -10.67 -11.50
N GLU A 22 -4.95 -9.67 -10.63
CA GLU A 22 -6.20 -9.19 -10.06
C GLU A 22 -7.07 -8.40 -11.04
N LEU A 23 -6.54 -7.89 -12.16
CA LEU A 23 -7.33 -7.19 -13.18
C LEU A 23 -8.41 -8.11 -13.77
N ASN A 24 -8.06 -9.35 -14.04
CA ASN A 24 -9.00 -10.43 -14.37
C ASN A 24 -8.40 -11.77 -13.95
N PRO A 25 -8.83 -12.34 -12.81
CA PRO A 25 -8.29 -13.60 -12.32
C PRO A 25 -8.62 -14.81 -13.21
N ARG A 26 -9.67 -14.71 -14.03
CA ARG A 26 -10.20 -15.84 -14.83
C ARG A 26 -9.68 -15.86 -16.26
N ASN A 27 -9.41 -14.69 -16.83
CA ASN A 27 -9.04 -14.57 -18.24
C ASN A 27 -7.83 -13.65 -18.42
N VAL A 28 -6.68 -14.24 -18.73
CA VAL A 28 -5.42 -13.50 -18.97
C VAL A 28 -5.54 -12.57 -20.18
N ALA A 29 -6.27 -12.98 -21.23
CA ALA A 29 -6.44 -12.20 -22.45
C ALA A 29 -7.31 -10.93 -22.21
N ASP A 30 -8.02 -10.87 -21.10
CA ASP A 30 -8.89 -9.74 -20.74
C ASP A 30 -8.35 -8.93 -19.56
N ARG A 31 -7.06 -9.04 -19.26
CA ARG A 31 -6.38 -8.16 -18.29
C ARG A 31 -6.12 -6.81 -18.93
N ARG A 32 -6.93 -5.82 -18.57
CA ARG A 32 -6.98 -4.50 -19.18
C ARG A 32 -6.66 -3.41 -18.17
N CYS A 33 -6.05 -2.33 -18.64
CA CYS A 33 -5.91 -1.11 -17.84
C CYS A 33 -7.31 -0.69 -17.35
N PRO A 34 -7.51 -0.50 -16.02
CA PRO A 34 -8.83 -0.15 -15.50
C PRO A 34 -9.37 1.14 -16.09
N TYR A 35 -8.52 2.10 -16.40
CA TYR A 35 -8.92 3.42 -16.91
C TYR A 35 -9.13 3.43 -18.44
N SER A 36 -8.10 3.09 -19.20
CA SER A 36 -8.17 3.19 -20.67
C SER A 36 -8.86 2.00 -21.34
N GLY A 37 -8.96 0.85 -20.66
CA GLY A 37 -9.46 -0.39 -21.27
C GLY A 37 -8.49 -1.09 -22.22
N ALA A 38 -7.31 -0.53 -22.45
CA ALA A 38 -6.29 -1.17 -23.27
C ALA A 38 -5.76 -2.44 -22.57
N GLN A 39 -5.53 -3.49 -23.35
CA GLN A 39 -5.01 -4.75 -22.85
C GLN A 39 -3.57 -4.56 -22.36
N ILE A 40 -3.26 -5.14 -21.20
CA ILE A 40 -1.91 -5.18 -20.64
C ILE A 40 -1.38 -6.60 -20.80
N SER A 41 -0.46 -6.79 -21.74
CA SER A 41 0.25 -8.05 -21.89
C SER A 41 1.32 -8.26 -20.81
N ALA A 42 1.76 -9.50 -20.61
CA ALA A 42 2.85 -9.79 -19.68
C ALA A 42 4.17 -9.09 -20.05
N ALA A 43 4.42 -8.87 -21.35
CA ALA A 43 5.59 -8.13 -21.81
C ALA A 43 5.49 -6.63 -21.48
N MET A 44 4.32 -6.03 -21.67
CA MET A 44 4.07 -4.62 -21.30
C MET A 44 4.15 -4.39 -19.80
N LEU A 45 3.72 -5.36 -18.99
CA LEU A 45 3.67 -5.24 -17.54
C LEU A 45 5.03 -4.87 -16.93
N LEU A 46 6.11 -5.46 -17.45
CA LEU A 46 7.47 -5.24 -16.96
C LEU A 46 8.19 -4.10 -17.71
N SER A 47 7.52 -3.48 -18.69
CA SER A 47 8.06 -2.32 -19.40
C SER A 47 7.74 -1.02 -18.65
N ASP A 48 8.29 0.08 -19.17
CA ASP A 48 8.00 1.43 -18.68
C ASP A 48 6.60 1.96 -19.05
N GLU A 49 5.83 1.20 -19.81
CA GLU A 49 4.47 1.58 -20.20
C GLU A 49 3.44 1.35 -19.10
N VAL A 50 3.75 0.47 -18.14
CA VAL A 50 2.86 0.10 -17.04
C VAL A 50 3.46 0.47 -15.70
N GLU A 51 2.67 1.12 -14.87
CA GLU A 51 3.05 1.56 -13.54
C GLU A 51 2.10 0.99 -12.48
N ILE A 52 2.60 0.84 -11.25
CA ILE A 52 1.76 0.64 -10.06
C ILE A 52 1.10 2.00 -9.75
N GLU A 53 -0.20 1.97 -9.58
CA GLU A 53 -1.02 3.16 -9.40
C GLU A 53 -1.87 3.02 -8.12
N HIS A 54 -2.00 4.11 -7.35
CA HIS A 54 -2.87 4.17 -6.18
C HIS A 54 -4.27 4.61 -6.59
N ILE A 55 -5.27 3.76 -6.43
CA ILE A 55 -6.66 4.01 -6.81
C ILE A 55 -7.18 5.28 -6.12
N LEU A 56 -7.06 5.34 -4.80
CA LEU A 56 -7.24 6.58 -4.04
C LEU A 56 -5.86 7.22 -3.84
N PRO A 57 -5.71 8.55 -4.02
CA PRO A 57 -4.43 9.23 -3.96
C PRO A 57 -3.65 8.92 -2.67
N PHE A 58 -2.40 8.46 -2.82
CA PHE A 58 -1.55 8.18 -1.67
C PHE A 58 -1.31 9.41 -0.79
N SER A 59 -1.21 10.61 -1.38
CA SER A 59 -1.04 11.86 -0.65
C SER A 59 -2.19 12.19 0.31
N GLN A 60 -3.40 11.67 0.01
CA GLN A 60 -4.60 11.90 0.81
C GLN A 60 -4.88 10.75 1.79
N THR A 61 -4.53 9.52 1.40
CA THR A 61 -4.86 8.31 2.15
C THR A 61 -3.70 7.75 2.96
N LEU A 62 -2.46 7.98 2.52
CA LEU A 62 -1.26 7.29 2.97
C LEU A 62 -1.39 5.76 2.94
N ASP A 63 -2.41 5.25 2.21
CA ASP A 63 -2.69 3.82 2.07
C ASP A 63 -1.85 3.22 0.94
N ASP A 64 -0.76 2.56 1.32
CA ASP A 64 0.16 1.83 0.42
C ASP A 64 -0.16 0.33 0.35
N SER A 65 -1.35 -0.08 0.81
CA SER A 65 -1.76 -1.48 0.74
C SER A 65 -2.09 -1.92 -0.69
N LEU A 66 -1.96 -3.23 -0.96
CA LEU A 66 -2.38 -3.81 -2.24
C LEU A 66 -3.84 -3.52 -2.58
N ASN A 67 -4.70 -3.34 -1.56
CA ASN A 67 -6.10 -3.01 -1.76
C ASN A 67 -6.33 -1.60 -2.33
N ASN A 68 -5.36 -0.70 -2.18
CA ASN A 68 -5.40 0.63 -2.77
C ASN A 68 -4.55 0.75 -4.04
N LYS A 69 -3.98 -0.34 -4.54
CA LYS A 69 -3.11 -0.35 -5.71
C LYS A 69 -3.71 -1.15 -6.86
N THR A 70 -3.36 -0.76 -8.06
CA THR A 70 -3.62 -1.49 -9.30
C THR A 70 -2.45 -1.27 -10.26
N VAL A 71 -2.41 -1.98 -11.39
CA VAL A 71 -1.55 -1.62 -12.50
C VAL A 71 -2.34 -0.86 -13.54
N ALA A 72 -1.75 0.18 -14.08
CA ALA A 72 -2.34 1.00 -15.14
C ALA A 72 -1.27 1.41 -16.16
N LEU A 73 -1.73 1.77 -17.37
CA LEU A 73 -0.84 2.41 -18.33
C LEU A 73 -0.35 3.73 -17.76
N ARG A 74 0.94 4.04 -17.95
CA ARG A 74 1.57 5.30 -17.51
C ARG A 74 0.80 6.52 -17.98
N GLN A 75 0.29 6.53 -19.22
CA GLN A 75 -0.53 7.61 -19.73
C GLN A 75 -1.81 7.79 -18.90
N ALA A 76 -2.50 6.69 -18.59
CA ALA A 76 -3.74 6.72 -17.81
C ALA A 76 -3.50 7.19 -16.37
N ASN A 77 -2.39 6.75 -15.76
CA ASN A 77 -1.97 7.19 -14.44
C ASN A 77 -1.69 8.71 -14.41
N ARG A 78 -1.01 9.24 -15.42
CA ARG A 78 -0.74 10.68 -15.55
C ARG A 78 -2.00 11.51 -15.71
N ILE A 79 -2.98 11.03 -16.51
CA ILE A 79 -4.27 11.71 -16.70
C ILE A 79 -5.07 11.71 -15.40
N LYS A 80 -5.09 10.59 -14.66
CA LYS A 80 -5.73 10.54 -13.35
C LYS A 80 -5.04 11.50 -12.37
N GLY A 81 -3.72 11.50 -12.35
CA GLY A 81 -2.93 12.31 -11.43
C GLY A 81 -3.27 12.02 -9.96
N ASN A 82 -3.11 13.03 -9.11
CA ASN A 82 -3.34 12.92 -7.66
C ASN A 82 -4.83 13.12 -7.31
N ARG A 83 -5.72 12.41 -8.00
CA ARG A 83 -7.19 12.49 -7.84
C ARG A 83 -7.79 11.09 -7.69
N THR A 84 -9.02 11.02 -7.17
CA THR A 84 -9.79 9.77 -7.24
C THR A 84 -10.20 9.47 -8.69
N PRO A 85 -10.54 8.22 -9.04
CA PRO A 85 -11.06 7.91 -10.38
C PRO A 85 -12.32 8.71 -10.72
N TRP A 86 -13.19 8.96 -9.75
CA TRP A 86 -14.37 9.81 -9.93
C TRP A 86 -14.03 11.25 -10.25
N ASP A 87 -13.08 11.85 -9.53
CA ASP A 87 -12.67 13.24 -9.76
C ASP A 87 -11.98 13.42 -11.12
N ALA A 88 -11.33 12.38 -11.64
CA ALA A 88 -10.66 12.39 -12.93
C ALA A 88 -11.59 12.02 -14.10
N ARG A 89 -12.87 11.70 -13.88
CA ARG A 89 -13.79 11.18 -14.89
C ARG A 89 -13.95 12.05 -16.14
N ASN A 90 -13.91 13.38 -15.98
CA ASN A 90 -14.04 14.30 -17.12
C ASN A 90 -12.79 14.27 -18.01
N ASP A 91 -11.59 14.12 -17.41
CA ASP A 91 -10.36 14.00 -18.17
C ASP A 91 -10.24 12.63 -18.86
N PHE A 92 -10.80 11.58 -18.24
CA PHE A 92 -10.96 10.28 -18.89
C PHE A 92 -11.91 10.35 -20.08
N ALA A 93 -13.06 11.02 -19.92
CA ALA A 93 -14.01 11.23 -21.02
C ALA A 93 -13.40 12.02 -22.19
N ALA A 94 -12.49 12.96 -21.92
CA ALA A 94 -11.75 13.68 -22.97
C ALA A 94 -10.77 12.78 -23.76
N GLN A 95 -10.51 11.56 -23.29
CA GLN A 95 -9.73 10.53 -23.99
C GLN A 95 -10.61 9.42 -24.56
N ASP A 96 -11.92 9.62 -24.65
CA ASP A 96 -12.91 8.60 -25.01
C ASP A 96 -12.94 7.39 -24.04
N TRP A 97 -12.51 7.58 -22.80
CA TRP A 97 -12.55 6.55 -21.76
C TRP A 97 -13.78 6.76 -20.87
N ASP A 98 -14.83 6.02 -21.19
CA ASP A 98 -16.09 6.09 -20.48
C ASP A 98 -15.98 5.60 -19.04
N TYR A 99 -16.49 6.41 -18.10
CA TYR A 99 -16.39 6.09 -16.67
C TYR A 99 -17.22 4.85 -16.26
N ALA A 100 -18.37 4.60 -16.91
CA ALA A 100 -19.16 3.39 -16.66
C ALA A 100 -18.37 2.12 -17.04
N SER A 101 -17.61 2.19 -18.13
CA SER A 101 -16.70 1.12 -18.53
C SER A 101 -15.54 0.92 -17.55
N ILE A 102 -15.05 2.00 -16.91
CA ILE A 102 -14.05 1.89 -15.81
C ILE A 102 -14.65 1.11 -14.65
N LEU A 103 -15.86 1.44 -14.22
CA LEU A 103 -16.54 0.73 -13.13
C LEU A 103 -16.77 -0.74 -13.48
N THR A 104 -17.20 -1.06 -14.71
CA THR A 104 -17.41 -2.44 -15.17
C THR A 104 -16.11 -3.25 -15.10
N ARG A 105 -14.97 -2.68 -15.50
CA ARG A 105 -13.68 -3.35 -15.36
C ARG A 105 -13.28 -3.53 -13.90
N ALA A 106 -13.56 -2.56 -13.05
CA ALA A 106 -13.28 -2.64 -11.61
C ALA A 106 -14.10 -3.74 -10.90
N GLU A 107 -15.27 -4.11 -11.41
CA GLU A 107 -16.09 -5.21 -10.86
C GLU A 107 -15.40 -6.57 -10.90
N GLN A 108 -14.43 -6.77 -11.78
CA GLN A 108 -13.62 -7.99 -11.83
C GLN A 108 -12.65 -8.11 -10.66
N MET A 109 -12.34 -7.01 -10.01
CA MET A 109 -11.42 -6.95 -8.88
C MET A 109 -12.11 -7.32 -7.56
N SER A 110 -11.33 -7.47 -6.50
CA SER A 110 -11.85 -7.74 -5.16
C SER A 110 -12.79 -6.64 -4.67
N LYS A 111 -13.72 -6.98 -3.76
CA LYS A 111 -14.62 -6.02 -3.12
C LYS A 111 -13.86 -4.86 -2.46
N ALA A 112 -12.70 -5.16 -1.89
CA ALA A 112 -11.85 -4.18 -1.24
C ALA A 112 -11.29 -3.12 -2.20
N LYS A 113 -11.13 -3.44 -3.49
CA LYS A 113 -10.63 -2.51 -4.52
C LYS A 113 -11.75 -1.79 -5.25
N ARG A 114 -12.76 -2.52 -5.71
CA ARG A 114 -13.76 -1.99 -6.65
C ARG A 114 -14.52 -0.78 -6.13
N TYR A 115 -14.85 -0.73 -4.82
CA TYR A 115 -15.57 0.42 -4.26
C TYR A 115 -14.77 1.72 -4.35
N ARG A 116 -13.42 1.63 -4.35
CA ARG A 116 -12.53 2.79 -4.43
C ARG A 116 -12.59 3.51 -5.79
N PHE A 117 -13.10 2.81 -6.83
CA PHE A 117 -13.33 3.42 -8.14
C PHE A 117 -14.62 4.25 -8.19
N GLY A 118 -15.55 4.02 -7.26
CA GLY A 118 -16.85 4.67 -7.24
C GLY A 118 -16.81 6.13 -6.78
N GLU A 119 -17.89 6.86 -7.07
CA GLU A 119 -18.08 8.26 -6.67
C GLU A 119 -17.81 8.51 -5.19
N ASN A 120 -18.32 7.63 -4.34
CA ASN A 120 -18.20 7.72 -2.88
C ASN A 120 -17.03 6.88 -2.32
N GLY A 121 -16.11 6.42 -3.19
CA GLY A 121 -15.04 5.51 -2.79
C GLY A 121 -14.13 6.08 -1.70
N TYR A 122 -13.77 7.35 -1.80
CA TYR A 122 -12.98 8.02 -0.78
C TYR A 122 -13.72 8.20 0.53
N GLN A 123 -14.99 8.61 0.49
CA GLN A 123 -15.84 8.78 1.67
C GLN A 123 -16.10 7.44 2.38
N GLN A 124 -16.30 6.37 1.62
CA GLN A 124 -16.46 5.04 2.17
C GLN A 124 -15.17 4.56 2.83
N TRP A 125 -14.02 4.78 2.20
CA TRP A 125 -12.72 4.48 2.79
C TRP A 125 -12.48 5.26 4.09
N LEU A 126 -12.94 6.52 4.17
CA LEU A 126 -12.85 7.33 5.39
C LEU A 126 -13.67 6.78 6.55
N LYS A 127 -14.82 6.13 6.26
CA LYS A 127 -15.72 5.57 7.27
C LYS A 127 -15.33 4.17 7.71
N ASP A 128 -14.49 3.49 6.95
CA ASP A 128 -14.05 2.14 7.25
C ASP A 128 -13.01 2.16 8.38
N ASP A 129 -13.27 1.42 9.48
CA ASP A 129 -12.33 1.28 10.61
C ASP A 129 -10.98 0.72 10.17
N ALA A 130 -10.96 -0.16 9.17
CA ALA A 130 -9.74 -0.65 8.57
C ALA A 130 -8.94 0.47 7.87
N GLY A 131 -9.64 1.42 7.25
CA GLY A 131 -9.02 2.62 6.66
C GLY A 131 -8.41 3.54 7.71
N PHE A 132 -9.07 3.72 8.87
CA PHE A 132 -8.52 4.48 9.99
C PHE A 132 -7.25 3.84 10.55
N LEU A 133 -7.26 2.52 10.77
CA LEU A 133 -6.10 1.78 11.26
C LEU A 133 -4.94 1.81 10.25
N ALA A 134 -5.22 1.65 8.95
CA ALA A 134 -4.22 1.74 7.90
C ALA A 134 -3.57 3.13 7.86
N ARG A 135 -4.34 4.21 7.99
CA ARG A 135 -3.82 5.59 8.09
C ARG A 135 -2.91 5.74 9.29
N ALA A 136 -3.36 5.35 10.47
CA ALA A 136 -2.58 5.48 11.70
C ALA A 136 -1.25 4.71 11.62
N LEU A 137 -1.25 3.52 11.01
CA LEU A 137 -0.05 2.72 10.79
C LEU A 137 0.89 3.36 9.76
N ASN A 138 0.34 3.95 8.70
CA ASN A 138 1.12 4.63 7.67
C ASN A 138 1.69 5.95 8.18
N ASP A 139 0.91 6.72 8.96
CA ASP A 139 1.39 7.93 9.63
C ASP A 139 2.58 7.62 10.54
N THR A 140 2.48 6.57 11.35
CA THR A 140 3.56 6.10 12.21
C THR A 140 4.79 5.69 11.40
N ARG A 141 4.59 5.01 10.25
CA ARG A 141 5.68 4.62 9.36
C ARG A 141 6.34 5.85 8.71
N HIS A 142 5.55 6.81 8.26
CA HIS A 142 6.05 8.07 7.69
C HIS A 142 6.82 8.86 8.73
N LEU A 143 6.26 9.06 9.91
CA LEU A 143 6.92 9.74 11.02
C LEU A 143 8.24 9.06 11.42
N SER A 144 8.27 7.71 11.42
CA SER A 144 9.48 6.95 11.71
C SER A 144 10.58 7.16 10.65
N LYS A 145 10.21 7.30 9.37
CA LYS A 145 11.17 7.64 8.29
C LYS A 145 11.75 9.03 8.48
N VAL A 146 10.87 10.02 8.65
CA VAL A 146 11.30 11.43 8.87
C VAL A 146 12.14 11.55 10.13
N ALA A 147 11.72 10.91 11.22
CA ALA A 147 12.49 10.91 12.47
C ALA A 147 13.87 10.27 12.28
N ARG A 148 13.97 9.15 11.54
CA ARG A 148 15.25 8.52 11.21
C ARG A 148 16.14 9.45 10.41
N GLU A 149 15.62 10.09 9.36
CA GLU A 149 16.39 11.04 8.54
C GLU A 149 16.92 12.20 9.39
N TYR A 150 16.04 12.79 10.22
CA TYR A 150 16.41 13.87 11.13
C TYR A 150 17.47 13.44 12.13
N MET A 151 17.29 12.29 12.78
CA MET A 151 18.24 11.77 13.76
C MET A 151 19.57 11.36 13.12
N SER A 152 19.58 10.96 11.86
CA SER A 152 20.80 10.60 11.12
C SER A 152 21.74 11.79 10.91
N LEU A 153 21.22 13.02 10.97
CA LEU A 153 22.04 14.25 10.92
C LEU A 153 22.88 14.42 12.18
N ILE A 154 22.43 13.85 13.31
CA ILE A 154 23.10 13.95 14.61
C ILE A 154 23.88 12.68 14.92
N CYS A 155 23.30 11.51 14.58
CA CYS A 155 23.88 10.20 14.86
C CYS A 155 23.82 9.33 13.58
N PRO A 156 24.98 9.06 12.94
CA PRO A 156 25.00 8.34 11.65
C PRO A 156 24.54 6.87 11.76
N ASN A 157 24.53 6.30 12.97
CA ASN A 157 24.11 4.90 13.22
C ASN A 157 22.64 4.78 13.66
N THR A 158 21.78 5.71 13.26
CA THR A 158 20.36 5.68 13.59
C THR A 158 19.65 4.53 12.84
N ARG A 159 18.97 3.66 13.59
CA ARG A 159 18.24 2.51 13.06
C ARG A 159 16.79 2.51 13.54
N VAL A 160 15.89 1.91 12.75
CA VAL A 160 14.47 1.76 13.10
C VAL A 160 14.13 0.28 13.17
N ILE A 161 13.49 -0.12 14.25
CA ILE A 161 13.05 -1.50 14.47
C ILE A 161 11.55 -1.60 14.19
N PRO A 162 11.09 -2.58 13.39
CA PRO A 162 9.68 -2.82 13.16
C PRO A 162 8.93 -3.14 14.47
N GLY A 163 7.76 -2.52 14.67
CA GLY A 163 6.96 -2.70 15.90
C GLY A 163 6.61 -4.16 16.22
N ARG A 164 6.45 -5.02 15.18
CA ARG A 164 6.24 -6.46 15.39
C ARG A 164 7.45 -7.16 16.04
N MET A 165 8.67 -6.72 15.72
CA MET A 165 9.88 -7.24 16.31
C MET A 165 9.97 -6.82 17.79
N THR A 166 9.69 -5.56 18.09
CA THR A 166 9.60 -5.07 19.48
C THR A 166 8.57 -5.87 20.28
N ALA A 167 7.38 -6.14 19.69
CA ALA A 167 6.36 -6.95 20.34
C ALA A 167 6.82 -8.40 20.59
N MET A 168 7.49 -9.01 19.62
CA MET A 168 8.04 -10.37 19.76
C MET A 168 9.13 -10.45 20.84
N LEU A 169 10.05 -9.49 20.86
CA LEU A 169 11.12 -9.43 21.84
C LEU A 169 10.58 -9.18 23.25
N ARG A 170 9.61 -8.26 23.40
CA ARG A 170 8.93 -8.01 24.66
C ARG A 170 8.27 -9.29 25.22
N ALA A 171 7.59 -10.05 24.35
CA ALA A 171 6.99 -11.33 24.74
C ALA A 171 8.06 -12.34 25.14
N LYS A 172 9.15 -12.48 24.38
CA LYS A 172 10.27 -13.37 24.69
C LYS A 172 10.98 -13.03 26.01
N PHE A 173 11.07 -11.75 26.34
CA PHE A 173 11.65 -11.26 27.59
C PHE A 173 10.69 -11.35 28.80
N GLY A 174 9.45 -11.82 28.58
CA GLY A 174 8.43 -11.90 29.63
C GLY A 174 7.92 -10.54 30.12
N LEU A 175 8.10 -9.48 29.34
CA LEU A 175 7.79 -8.09 29.73
C LEU A 175 6.33 -7.69 29.50
N ASN A 176 5.51 -8.57 28.93
CA ASN A 176 4.10 -8.26 28.72
C ASN A 176 3.33 -8.12 30.04
N ASP A 177 3.76 -8.86 31.08
CA ASP A 177 3.10 -8.87 32.38
C ASP A 177 3.57 -7.73 33.31
N VAL A 178 4.60 -6.97 32.92
CA VAL A 178 5.12 -5.85 33.73
C VAL A 178 4.07 -4.75 33.96
N LEU A 179 3.25 -4.49 32.94
CA LEU A 179 2.18 -3.46 32.98
C LEU A 179 0.83 -4.03 32.51
N GLY A 180 0.77 -5.30 32.20
CA GLY A 180 -0.41 -5.99 31.72
C GLY A 180 -0.82 -7.14 32.66
N LEU A 181 -1.93 -7.79 32.33
CA LEU A 181 -2.41 -9.00 32.94
C LEU A 181 -2.52 -10.10 31.89
N ASN A 182 -2.23 -11.33 32.25
CA ASN A 182 -2.38 -12.50 31.37
C ASN A 182 -1.53 -12.51 30.09
N GLY A 183 -0.30 -11.95 30.14
CA GLY A 183 0.61 -11.95 28.98
C GLY A 183 0.26 -10.94 27.88
N GLU A 184 -0.74 -10.07 28.09
CA GLU A 184 -1.17 -9.08 27.11
C GLU A 184 -0.66 -7.68 27.45
N LYS A 185 -0.30 -6.92 26.41
CA LYS A 185 0.11 -5.52 26.54
C LYS A 185 -1.08 -4.65 26.98
N ASN A 186 -0.97 -3.99 28.13
CA ASN A 186 -1.92 -2.95 28.51
C ASN A 186 -1.72 -1.68 27.70
N ARG A 187 -2.61 -1.39 26.75
CA ARG A 187 -2.53 -0.21 25.88
C ARG A 187 -3.04 1.08 26.53
N ASN A 188 -3.75 0.99 27.65
CA ASN A 188 -4.27 2.15 28.39
C ASN A 188 -3.20 2.72 29.36
N ASP A 189 -2.10 2.01 29.58
CA ASP A 189 -0.99 2.45 30.41
C ASP A 189 0.18 2.92 29.52
N HIS A 190 0.40 4.22 29.43
CA HIS A 190 1.45 4.82 28.59
C HIS A 190 2.86 4.39 28.94
N ARG A 191 3.09 3.84 30.14
CA ARG A 191 4.40 3.27 30.55
C ARG A 191 4.85 2.14 29.64
N HIS A 192 3.93 1.52 28.89
CA HIS A 192 4.32 0.51 27.89
C HIS A 192 5.30 1.04 26.84
N HIS A 193 5.32 2.33 26.55
CA HIS A 193 6.31 2.92 25.65
C HIS A 193 7.73 2.89 26.24
N ALA A 194 7.86 3.05 27.57
CA ALA A 194 9.16 2.91 28.24
C ALA A 194 9.66 1.48 28.18
N VAL A 195 8.78 0.48 28.40
CA VAL A 195 9.12 -0.94 28.23
C VAL A 195 9.57 -1.24 26.80
N ASP A 196 8.83 -0.75 25.79
CA ASP A 196 9.21 -0.91 24.38
C ASP A 196 10.58 -0.25 24.09
N ALA A 197 10.85 0.93 24.64
CA ALA A 197 12.13 1.61 24.49
C ALA A 197 13.30 0.82 25.10
N CYS A 198 13.10 0.24 26.29
CA CYS A 198 14.10 -0.65 26.91
C CYS A 198 14.37 -1.88 26.04
N VAL A 199 13.33 -2.52 25.50
CA VAL A 199 13.47 -3.66 24.58
C VAL A 199 14.32 -3.29 23.37
N ILE A 200 14.07 -2.12 22.78
CA ILE A 200 14.83 -1.62 21.63
C ILE A 200 16.28 -1.34 22.01
N ALA A 201 16.51 -0.72 23.17
CA ALA A 201 17.85 -0.32 23.62
C ALA A 201 18.79 -1.52 23.87
N VAL A 202 18.24 -2.67 24.30
CA VAL A 202 19.03 -3.89 24.53
C VAL A 202 19.11 -4.80 23.29
N THR A 203 18.50 -4.41 22.18
CA THR A 203 18.54 -5.19 20.95
C THR A 203 19.82 -4.88 20.21
N ASP A 204 20.78 -5.78 20.25
CA ASP A 204 21.95 -5.71 19.40
C ASP A 204 21.60 -6.16 17.99
N GLN A 205 22.22 -5.53 17.01
CA GLN A 205 22.00 -5.83 15.60
C GLN A 205 23.29 -6.44 15.08
N GLY A 206 23.44 -7.72 15.34
CA GLY A 206 24.49 -8.52 14.70
C GLY A 206 24.30 -8.63 13.19
#